data_04f7e00a45f22ca30fcd1a414cdbeab9
#
_entry.id   04f7e00a45f22ca30fcd1a414cdbeab9
#
_cell.length_a   1.000
_cell.length_b   1.000
_cell.length_c   1.000
_cell.angle_alpha   90.00
_cell.angle_beta   90.00
_cell.angle_gamma   90.00
#
_symmetry.space_group_name_H-M   'P 1'
#
loop_
_entity.id
_entity.type
_entity.pdbx_description
1 polymer ?
#
loop_
_entity_poly.entity_id
_entity_poly.type
_entity_poly.pdbx_seq_one_letter_code
_entity_poly.pdbx_strand_id
1 'polypeptide(L)'
;INHGDWIPIHDENEVEPKDGLDIVSTIDVHIQDVAESSLLAELLKHKAFQGCAVVMEVNTGHVIAIANLRYDSSDAKYKETYNYAIGESIEPGSTFKLASMLAVLEDEKVKLTDSLITGVGYTRYYNREMKDVHKIGNGRITVRDAFEHSSNVGISRIIFDSYKENPSNYIDRLYSFSINEPL
;
A
#
# COMPACT_ATOMS: atom_id res chain seq x y z
N ILE A 1 -44.33 -36.22 26.16
CA ILE A 1 -43.20 -35.27 26.30
C ILE A 1 -42.88 -35.22 27.79
N ASN A 2 -41.97 -36.03 28.23
CA ASN A 2 -41.50 -36.04 29.61
C ASN A 2 -40.04 -35.55 29.59
N HIS A 3 -39.80 -34.52 30.37
CA HIS A 3 -38.48 -34.09 30.87
C HIS A 3 -37.38 -33.67 29.88
N GLY A 4 -37.71 -32.83 28.89
CA GLY A 4 -36.61 -32.04 28.25
C GLY A 4 -35.64 -32.80 27.35
N ASP A 5 -35.90 -34.07 27.06
CA ASP A 5 -35.06 -34.85 26.15
C ASP A 5 -35.40 -34.51 24.69
N TRP A 6 -34.42 -34.05 23.96
CA TRP A 6 -34.49 -33.85 22.52
C TRP A 6 -34.43 -35.20 21.83
N ILE A 7 -35.52 -35.59 21.15
CA ILE A 7 -35.52 -36.74 20.25
C ILE A 7 -35.32 -36.21 18.84
N PRO A 8 -34.27 -36.65 18.12
CA PRO A 8 -34.11 -36.28 16.72
C PRO A 8 -35.30 -36.81 15.92
N ILE A 9 -36.01 -35.95 15.24
CA ILE A 9 -37.01 -36.35 14.24
C ILE A 9 -36.22 -36.60 12.96
N HIS A 10 -36.02 -37.86 12.60
CA HIS A 10 -35.51 -38.20 11.28
C HIS A 10 -36.55 -37.84 10.24
N ASP A 11 -36.37 -36.69 9.59
CA ASP A 11 -37.12 -36.30 8.42
C ASP A 11 -36.35 -36.78 7.17
N GLU A 12 -37.06 -37.30 6.17
CA GLU A 12 -36.44 -37.77 4.90
C GLU A 12 -35.66 -36.64 4.14
N ASN A 13 -35.77 -35.40 4.63
CA ASN A 13 -35.06 -34.21 4.10
C ASN A 13 -33.86 -33.81 4.95
N GLU A 14 -33.39 -34.61 5.90
CA GLU A 14 -32.20 -34.31 6.68
C GLU A 14 -30.97 -34.34 5.77
N VAL A 15 -30.39 -33.16 5.51
CA VAL A 15 -29.16 -33.04 4.75
C VAL A 15 -27.98 -33.14 5.70
N GLU A 16 -27.25 -34.20 5.61
CA GLU A 16 -26.02 -34.39 6.37
C GLU A 16 -25.07 -33.23 6.10
N PRO A 17 -24.46 -32.64 7.14
CA PRO A 17 -23.46 -31.60 6.95
C PRO A 17 -22.26 -32.17 6.18
N LYS A 18 -21.80 -31.41 5.17
CA LYS A 18 -20.59 -31.76 4.44
C LYS A 18 -19.42 -31.01 5.06
N ASP A 19 -18.33 -31.72 5.28
CA ASP A 19 -17.07 -31.10 5.70
C ASP A 19 -16.63 -30.06 4.68
N GLY A 20 -16.07 -28.96 5.16
CA GLY A 20 -15.45 -27.95 4.32
C GLY A 20 -14.19 -28.47 3.64
N LEU A 21 -13.68 -27.70 2.69
CA LEU A 21 -12.39 -27.98 2.06
C LEU A 21 -11.28 -27.31 2.85
N ASP A 22 -10.11 -27.92 2.87
CA ASP A 22 -8.87 -27.33 3.41
C ASP A 22 -8.42 -26.18 2.50
N ILE A 23 -7.87 -25.12 3.13
CA ILE A 23 -7.25 -23.99 2.42
C ILE A 23 -5.74 -24.07 2.67
N VAL A 24 -4.97 -24.15 1.57
CA VAL A 24 -3.52 -24.04 1.61
C VAL A 24 -3.13 -22.61 1.31
N SER A 25 -2.55 -21.90 2.29
CA SER A 25 -2.08 -20.53 2.12
C SER A 25 -0.59 -20.50 1.75
N THR A 26 -0.11 -19.33 1.30
CA THR A 26 1.29 -19.06 1.04
C THR A 26 2.03 -18.50 2.25
N ILE A 27 1.36 -18.36 3.39
CA ILE A 27 1.94 -17.80 4.61
C ILE A 27 2.99 -18.74 5.20
N ASP A 28 4.19 -18.20 5.43
CA ASP A 28 5.23 -18.83 6.20
C ASP A 28 5.13 -18.37 7.67
N VAL A 29 4.88 -19.31 8.57
CA VAL A 29 4.65 -19.00 10.00
C VAL A 29 5.84 -18.32 10.66
N HIS A 30 7.07 -18.65 10.28
CA HIS A 30 8.26 -18.04 10.87
C HIS A 30 8.44 -16.59 10.38
N ILE A 31 8.17 -16.33 9.12
CA ILE A 31 8.23 -14.99 8.57
C ILE A 31 7.08 -14.14 9.12
N GLN A 32 5.89 -14.74 9.31
CA GLN A 32 4.74 -14.09 9.95
C GLN A 32 5.09 -13.66 11.39
N ASP A 33 5.68 -14.51 12.20
CA ASP A 33 6.10 -14.20 13.57
C ASP A 33 7.12 -13.06 13.62
N VAL A 34 8.08 -13.05 12.69
CA VAL A 34 9.07 -11.97 12.59
C VAL A 34 8.40 -10.66 12.14
N ALA A 35 7.52 -10.71 11.18
CA ALA A 35 6.81 -9.53 10.69
C ALA A 35 5.95 -8.89 11.80
N GLU A 36 5.18 -9.70 12.53
CA GLU A 36 4.35 -9.24 13.64
C GLU A 36 5.18 -8.66 14.78
N SER A 37 6.24 -9.37 15.21
CA SER A 37 7.13 -8.90 16.29
C SER A 37 7.82 -7.59 15.93
N SER A 38 8.27 -7.44 14.69
CA SER A 38 8.91 -6.23 14.19
C SER A 38 7.92 -5.07 14.10
N LEU A 39 6.71 -5.33 13.60
CA LEU A 39 5.64 -4.35 13.56
C LEU A 39 5.28 -3.87 14.97
N LEU A 40 5.11 -4.79 15.92
CA LEU A 40 4.81 -4.45 17.30
C LEU A 40 5.88 -3.55 17.92
N ALA A 41 7.16 -3.89 17.70
CA ALA A 41 8.28 -3.08 18.22
C ALA A 41 8.25 -1.64 17.70
N GLU A 42 7.99 -1.44 16.41
CA GLU A 42 7.91 -0.10 15.81
C GLU A 42 6.65 0.65 16.25
N LEU A 43 5.51 -0.02 16.37
CA LEU A 43 4.28 0.61 16.90
C LEU A 43 4.45 1.11 18.34
N LEU A 44 5.09 0.32 19.19
CA LEU A 44 5.40 0.72 20.57
C LEU A 44 6.38 1.90 20.61
N LYS A 45 7.45 1.85 19.83
CA LYS A 45 8.48 2.90 19.75
C LYS A 45 7.90 4.24 19.28
N HIS A 46 7.04 4.21 18.27
CA HIS A 46 6.43 5.41 17.69
C HIS A 46 5.09 5.79 18.33
N LYS A 47 4.59 4.99 19.28
CA LYS A 47 3.26 5.17 19.90
C LYS A 47 2.17 5.31 18.84
N ALA A 48 2.31 4.56 17.75
CA ALA A 48 1.36 4.57 16.67
C ALA A 48 0.11 3.78 17.05
N PHE A 49 -1.05 4.22 16.59
CA PHE A 49 -2.32 3.60 16.94
C PHE A 49 -2.54 2.25 16.24
N GLN A 50 -2.12 2.16 14.99
CA GLN A 50 -2.23 0.94 14.18
C GLN A 50 -1.15 0.90 13.11
N GLY A 51 -0.94 -0.28 12.53
CA GLY A 51 -0.08 -0.48 11.39
C GLY A 51 -0.23 -1.87 10.80
N CYS A 52 0.31 -2.04 9.60
CA CYS A 52 0.41 -3.34 8.96
C CYS A 52 1.80 -3.54 8.36
N ALA A 53 2.17 -4.80 8.17
CA ALA A 53 3.38 -5.21 7.46
C ALA A 53 3.02 -6.35 6.51
N VAL A 54 3.40 -6.22 5.24
CA VAL A 54 3.19 -7.24 4.21
C VAL A 54 4.54 -7.64 3.66
N VAL A 55 4.81 -8.95 3.65
CA VAL A 55 6.01 -9.51 3.03
C VAL A 55 5.61 -10.33 1.81
N MET A 56 6.17 -9.98 0.67
CA MET A 56 5.84 -10.60 -0.60
C MET A 56 7.11 -11.19 -1.25
N GLU A 57 7.01 -12.39 -1.77
CA GLU A 57 8.08 -13.00 -2.55
C GLU A 57 8.12 -12.37 -3.95
N VAL A 58 9.26 -11.78 -4.31
CA VAL A 58 9.40 -10.99 -5.56
C VAL A 58 9.16 -11.81 -6.82
N ASN A 59 9.61 -13.07 -6.84
CA ASN A 59 9.55 -13.89 -8.05
C ASN A 59 8.15 -14.46 -8.35
N THR A 60 7.34 -14.65 -7.32
CA THR A 60 6.02 -15.30 -7.44
C THR A 60 4.86 -14.35 -7.22
N GLY A 61 5.12 -13.23 -6.51
CA GLY A 61 4.08 -12.33 -6.02
C GLY A 61 3.30 -12.90 -4.81
N HIS A 62 3.71 -14.06 -4.28
CA HIS A 62 3.03 -14.64 -3.12
C HIS A 62 3.22 -13.78 -1.88
N VAL A 63 2.13 -13.50 -1.17
CA VAL A 63 2.17 -12.92 0.18
C VAL A 63 2.57 -14.03 1.15
N ILE A 64 3.76 -13.90 1.75
CA ILE A 64 4.32 -14.89 2.68
C ILE A 64 4.19 -14.47 4.14
N ALA A 65 3.88 -13.19 4.41
CA ALA A 65 3.44 -12.72 5.72
C ALA A 65 2.55 -11.49 5.56
N ILE A 66 1.57 -11.35 6.45
CA ILE A 66 0.68 -10.20 6.51
C ILE A 66 0.26 -9.97 7.97
N ALA A 67 0.89 -9.02 8.63
CA ALA A 67 0.63 -8.68 10.03
C ALA A 67 -0.14 -7.37 10.12
N ASN A 68 -1.15 -7.32 10.97
CA ASN A 68 -2.00 -6.16 11.19
C ASN A 68 -2.22 -5.97 12.68
N LEU A 69 -1.76 -4.87 13.24
CA LEU A 69 -1.86 -4.61 14.66
C LEU A 69 -2.52 -3.26 14.94
N ARG A 70 -3.45 -3.25 15.90
CA ARG A 70 -4.12 -2.05 16.40
C ARG A 70 -4.10 -2.03 17.92
N TYR A 71 -3.88 -0.85 18.48
CA TYR A 71 -3.94 -0.64 19.93
C TYR A 71 -5.39 -0.74 20.43
N ASP A 72 -5.62 -1.66 21.37
CA ASP A 72 -6.87 -1.81 22.07
C ASP A 72 -6.74 -1.12 23.44
N SER A 73 -7.49 -0.04 23.61
CA SER A 73 -7.46 0.74 24.86
C SER A 73 -8.10 0.04 26.05
N SER A 74 -8.90 -0.99 25.83
CA SER A 74 -9.60 -1.71 26.90
C SER A 74 -8.66 -2.55 27.77
N ASP A 75 -7.62 -3.10 27.17
CA ASP A 75 -6.59 -3.90 27.87
C ASP A 75 -5.15 -3.41 27.65
N ALA A 76 -5.01 -2.25 27.01
CA ALA A 76 -3.73 -1.58 26.73
C ALA A 76 -2.75 -2.46 25.94
N LYS A 77 -3.24 -3.21 24.97
CA LYS A 77 -2.44 -4.12 24.12
C LYS A 77 -2.71 -3.88 22.64
N TYR A 78 -1.71 -4.24 21.82
CA TYR A 78 -1.91 -4.38 20.38
C TYR A 78 -2.50 -5.74 20.08
N LYS A 79 -3.49 -5.76 19.19
CA LYS A 79 -4.19 -6.98 18.75
C LYS A 79 -4.38 -6.95 17.24
N GLU A 80 -4.40 -8.13 16.65
CA GLU A 80 -4.84 -8.33 15.29
C GLU A 80 -6.37 -8.50 15.28
N THR A 81 -7.09 -7.50 14.78
CA THR A 81 -8.55 -7.47 14.77
C THR A 81 -9.15 -7.28 13.39
N TYR A 82 -8.36 -6.75 12.47
CA TYR A 82 -8.80 -6.44 11.12
C TYR A 82 -7.61 -6.39 10.16
N ASN A 83 -7.80 -6.84 8.93
CA ASN A 83 -6.75 -6.76 7.91
C ASN A 83 -6.73 -5.37 7.28
N TYR A 84 -6.00 -4.45 7.89
CA TYR A 84 -5.84 -3.07 7.43
C TYR A 84 -5.14 -2.97 6.09
N ALA A 85 -4.24 -3.91 5.79
CA ALA A 85 -3.49 -3.90 4.54
C ALA A 85 -4.37 -4.04 3.30
N ILE A 86 -5.51 -4.73 3.44
CA ILE A 86 -6.46 -4.98 2.34
C ILE A 86 -7.75 -4.19 2.53
N GLY A 87 -8.23 -4.08 3.76
CA GLY A 87 -9.58 -3.58 4.05
C GLY A 87 -9.67 -2.07 4.28
N GLU A 88 -8.56 -1.34 4.35
CA GLU A 88 -8.55 0.11 4.59
C GLU A 88 -7.92 0.86 3.42
N SER A 89 -8.59 1.91 2.97
CA SER A 89 -8.05 2.81 1.96
C SER A 89 -7.43 4.03 2.63
N ILE A 90 -6.15 4.27 2.37
CA ILE A 90 -5.40 5.43 2.88
C ILE A 90 -4.73 6.19 1.73
N GLU A 91 -4.34 7.43 1.98
CA GLU A 91 -3.51 8.17 1.05
C GLU A 91 -2.12 7.51 0.95
N PRO A 92 -1.67 7.07 -0.25
CA PRO A 92 -0.41 6.35 -0.41
C PRO A 92 0.82 7.21 -0.12
N GLY A 93 0.68 8.51 -0.10
CA GLY A 93 1.79 9.44 0.12
C GLY A 93 2.89 9.28 -0.92
N SER A 94 4.18 9.43 -0.47
CA SER A 94 5.33 9.35 -1.38
C SER A 94 5.56 7.99 -2.03
N THR A 95 4.89 6.93 -1.58
CA THR A 95 4.98 5.62 -2.25
C THR A 95 4.37 5.66 -3.64
N PHE A 96 3.37 6.51 -3.88
CA PHE A 96 2.76 6.71 -5.19
C PHE A 96 3.72 7.31 -6.24
N LYS A 97 4.82 7.93 -5.80
CA LYS A 97 5.86 8.44 -6.72
C LYS A 97 6.51 7.34 -7.54
N LEU A 98 6.54 6.09 -7.02
CA LEU A 98 7.02 4.95 -7.79
C LEU A 98 6.14 4.71 -9.02
N ALA A 99 4.83 4.63 -8.85
CA ALA A 99 3.90 4.45 -9.97
C ALA A 99 4.01 5.62 -10.97
N SER A 100 4.15 6.85 -10.47
CA SER A 100 4.34 8.04 -11.30
C SER A 100 5.64 7.97 -12.12
N MET A 101 6.73 7.53 -11.51
CA MET A 101 8.01 7.39 -12.20
C MET A 101 8.00 6.27 -13.23
N LEU A 102 7.38 5.12 -12.90
CA LEU A 102 7.18 4.04 -13.86
C LEU A 102 6.43 4.54 -15.10
N ALA A 103 5.35 5.33 -14.91
CA ALA A 103 4.56 5.86 -16.02
C ALA A 103 5.41 6.72 -16.98
N VAL A 104 6.17 7.68 -16.48
CA VAL A 104 6.97 8.56 -17.36
C VAL A 104 8.15 7.86 -18.01
N LEU A 105 8.72 6.84 -17.35
CA LEU A 105 9.83 6.06 -17.91
C LEU A 105 9.34 5.08 -18.99
N GLU A 106 8.23 4.39 -18.76
CA GLU A 106 7.59 3.51 -19.75
C GLU A 106 7.12 4.28 -20.99
N ASP A 107 6.61 5.50 -20.80
CA ASP A 107 6.21 6.38 -21.91
C ASP A 107 7.39 7.13 -22.54
N GLU A 108 8.63 6.83 -22.11
CA GLU A 108 9.87 7.45 -22.62
C GLU A 108 9.82 9.00 -22.58
N LYS A 109 9.08 9.59 -21.63
CA LYS A 109 8.93 11.05 -21.50
C LYS A 109 10.19 11.71 -20.97
N VAL A 110 10.93 11.00 -20.13
CA VAL A 110 12.16 11.48 -19.48
C VAL A 110 13.19 10.37 -19.36
N LYS A 111 14.44 10.75 -19.19
CA LYS A 111 15.55 9.85 -18.81
C LYS A 111 15.96 10.18 -17.37
N LEU A 112 16.50 9.21 -16.64
CA LEU A 112 16.98 9.43 -15.28
C LEU A 112 18.07 10.51 -15.18
N THR A 113 18.80 10.75 -16.27
CA THR A 113 19.86 11.76 -16.37
C THR A 113 19.38 13.16 -16.73
N ASP A 114 18.12 13.30 -17.16
CA ASP A 114 17.57 14.60 -17.52
C ASP A 114 17.52 15.51 -16.30
N SER A 115 17.77 16.80 -16.53
CA SER A 115 17.79 17.81 -15.48
C SER A 115 16.49 18.59 -15.45
N LEU A 116 16.00 18.87 -14.26
CA LEU A 116 14.83 19.70 -14.01
C LEU A 116 15.14 20.79 -12.98
N ILE A 117 14.35 21.87 -13.03
CA ILE A 117 14.51 23.00 -12.11
C ILE A 117 13.49 22.83 -10.99
N THR A 118 13.95 22.75 -9.74
CA THR A 118 13.09 22.71 -8.53
C THR A 118 13.11 24.05 -7.78
N GLY A 119 14.03 24.97 -8.16
CA GLY A 119 14.17 26.27 -7.53
C GLY A 119 14.48 26.15 -6.03
N VAL A 120 13.65 26.79 -5.22
CA VAL A 120 13.78 26.73 -3.75
C VAL A 120 13.03 25.56 -3.11
N GLY A 121 12.61 24.55 -3.90
CA GLY A 121 11.78 23.45 -3.42
C GLY A 121 10.31 23.86 -3.28
N TYR A 122 9.85 24.75 -4.16
CA TYR A 122 8.49 25.25 -4.19
C TYR A 122 8.02 25.45 -5.63
N THR A 123 6.76 25.08 -5.89
CA THR A 123 6.07 25.38 -7.14
C THR A 123 4.57 25.57 -6.90
N ARG A 124 3.88 26.13 -7.87
CA ARG A 124 2.43 26.33 -7.80
C ARG A 124 1.78 25.88 -9.11
N TYR A 125 0.73 25.08 -8.96
CA TYR A 125 -0.12 24.67 -10.06
C TYR A 125 -1.52 25.25 -9.82
N TYR A 126 -1.96 26.17 -10.67
CA TYR A 126 -3.24 26.87 -10.49
C TYR A 126 -3.34 27.50 -9.09
N ASN A 127 -4.24 27.00 -8.24
CA ASN A 127 -4.47 27.44 -6.87
C ASN A 127 -3.84 26.51 -5.79
N ARG A 128 -3.09 25.48 -6.21
CA ARG A 128 -2.44 24.51 -5.31
C ARG A 128 -0.94 24.75 -5.26
N GLU A 129 -0.43 24.70 -4.04
CA GLU A 129 1.00 24.79 -3.76
C GLU A 129 1.60 23.40 -3.57
N MET A 130 2.81 23.20 -4.10
CA MET A 130 3.61 22.02 -3.89
C MET A 130 4.94 22.42 -3.29
N LYS A 131 5.34 21.76 -2.20
CA LYS A 131 6.59 22.03 -1.49
C LYS A 131 7.35 20.75 -1.22
N ASP A 132 8.66 20.82 -1.33
CA ASP A 132 9.54 19.79 -0.82
C ASP A 132 9.65 19.89 0.70
N VAL A 133 9.83 18.74 1.37
CA VAL A 133 10.07 18.70 2.82
C VAL A 133 11.43 19.29 3.14
N HIS A 134 12.42 19.02 2.28
CA HIS A 134 13.78 19.54 2.39
C HIS A 134 14.24 20.10 1.04
N LYS A 135 15.08 21.14 1.09
CA LYS A 135 15.71 21.66 -0.12
C LYS A 135 16.68 20.61 -0.69
N ILE A 136 16.50 20.28 -1.96
CA ILE A 136 17.35 19.33 -2.67
C ILE A 136 18.22 20.07 -3.68
N GLY A 137 19.53 19.90 -3.57
CA GLY A 137 20.49 20.53 -4.47
C GLY A 137 20.42 22.06 -4.48
N ASN A 138 20.90 22.66 -5.58
CA ASN A 138 20.95 24.11 -5.79
C ASN A 138 19.78 24.64 -6.64
N GLY A 139 18.65 23.95 -6.62
CA GLY A 139 17.47 24.33 -7.42
C GLY A 139 17.46 23.73 -8.82
N ARG A 140 18.45 22.92 -9.18
CA ARG A 140 18.48 22.07 -10.37
C ARG A 140 18.94 20.68 -9.92
N ILE A 141 18.19 19.66 -10.27
CA ILE A 141 18.43 18.26 -9.91
C ILE A 141 18.16 17.38 -11.13
N THR A 142 18.64 16.14 -11.10
CA THR A 142 18.27 15.16 -12.12
C THR A 142 16.91 14.49 -11.79
N VAL A 143 16.33 13.83 -12.77
CA VAL A 143 15.13 12.98 -12.57
C VAL A 143 15.42 11.90 -11.53
N ARG A 144 16.62 11.31 -11.55
CA ARG A 144 17.06 10.36 -10.53
C ARG A 144 17.07 10.99 -9.14
N ASP A 145 17.72 12.16 -8.97
CA ASP A 145 17.76 12.84 -7.67
C ASP A 145 16.36 13.18 -7.15
N ALA A 146 15.45 13.57 -8.06
CA ALA A 146 14.07 13.87 -7.69
C ALA A 146 13.37 12.66 -7.07
N PHE A 147 13.64 11.45 -7.56
CA PHE A 147 13.09 10.21 -7.03
C PHE A 147 13.83 9.76 -5.76
N GLU A 148 15.16 9.70 -5.78
CA GLU A 148 15.98 9.26 -4.65
C GLU A 148 15.76 10.10 -3.38
N HIS A 149 15.57 11.41 -3.55
CA HIS A 149 15.30 12.32 -2.44
C HIS A 149 13.81 12.61 -2.21
N SER A 150 12.95 11.89 -2.91
CA SER A 150 11.49 12.03 -2.77
C SER A 150 10.99 13.47 -2.94
N SER A 151 11.54 14.23 -3.92
CA SER A 151 11.13 15.61 -4.21
C SER A 151 9.67 15.66 -4.68
N ASN A 152 8.82 16.37 -3.94
CA ASN A 152 7.45 16.64 -4.35
C ASN A 152 7.41 17.55 -5.58
N VAL A 153 8.24 18.60 -5.55
CA VAL A 153 8.34 19.57 -6.65
C VAL A 153 8.90 18.92 -7.90
N GLY A 154 9.98 18.11 -7.74
CA GLY A 154 10.60 17.42 -8.85
C GLY A 154 9.65 16.47 -9.55
N ILE A 155 9.05 15.53 -8.81
CA ILE A 155 8.14 14.54 -9.37
C ILE A 155 6.89 15.21 -9.96
N SER A 156 6.29 16.18 -9.27
CA SER A 156 5.11 16.87 -9.80
C SER A 156 5.39 17.61 -11.11
N ARG A 157 6.58 18.22 -11.26
CA ARG A 157 6.99 18.87 -12.51
C ARG A 157 7.17 17.86 -13.64
N ILE A 158 7.86 16.76 -13.37
CA ILE A 158 8.04 15.69 -14.35
C ILE A 158 6.68 15.24 -14.90
N ILE A 159 5.73 14.92 -14.01
CA ILE A 159 4.40 14.46 -14.41
C ILE A 159 3.62 15.56 -15.15
N PHE A 160 3.59 16.76 -14.59
CA PHE A 160 2.86 17.88 -15.20
C PHE A 160 3.39 18.20 -16.59
N ASP A 161 4.69 18.35 -16.76
CA ASP A 161 5.29 18.70 -18.06
C ASP A 161 5.13 17.57 -19.08
N SER A 162 5.12 16.30 -18.64
CA SER A 162 4.96 15.15 -19.50
C SER A 162 3.53 14.94 -20.01
N TYR A 163 2.52 15.31 -19.21
CA TYR A 163 1.13 14.94 -19.50
C TYR A 163 0.13 16.12 -19.54
N LYS A 164 0.57 17.36 -19.33
CA LYS A 164 -0.33 18.53 -19.29
C LYS A 164 -1.19 18.72 -20.55
N GLU A 165 -0.68 18.31 -21.72
CA GLU A 165 -1.42 18.42 -23.00
C GLU A 165 -2.49 17.32 -23.13
N ASN A 166 -2.27 16.15 -22.52
CA ASN A 166 -3.20 15.03 -22.54
C ASN A 166 -3.14 14.25 -21.20
N PRO A 167 -3.78 14.74 -20.14
CA PRO A 167 -3.73 14.14 -18.82
C PRO A 167 -4.31 12.71 -18.75
N SER A 168 -5.22 12.35 -19.67
CA SER A 168 -5.79 11.00 -19.70
C SER A 168 -4.72 9.93 -19.95
N ASN A 169 -3.69 10.23 -20.73
CA ASN A 169 -2.61 9.28 -21.00
C ASN A 169 -1.89 8.86 -19.70
N TYR A 170 -1.75 9.75 -18.73
CA TYR A 170 -1.18 9.41 -17.43
C TYR A 170 -2.06 8.41 -16.66
N ILE A 171 -3.36 8.65 -16.65
CA ILE A 171 -4.32 7.76 -15.99
C ILE A 171 -4.36 6.40 -16.67
N ASP A 172 -4.40 6.37 -18.01
CA ASP A 172 -4.40 5.13 -18.79
C ASP A 172 -3.11 4.33 -18.53
N ARG A 173 -1.96 5.02 -18.41
CA ARG A 173 -0.70 4.36 -18.07
C ARG A 173 -0.72 3.78 -16.66
N LEU A 174 -1.24 4.50 -15.67
CA LEU A 174 -1.40 3.97 -14.31
C LEU A 174 -2.31 2.73 -14.30
N TYR A 175 -3.41 2.75 -15.04
CA TYR A 175 -4.32 1.61 -15.16
C TYR A 175 -3.66 0.40 -15.83
N SER A 176 -2.71 0.62 -16.76
CA SER A 176 -1.95 -0.47 -17.35
C SER A 176 -1.06 -1.24 -16.36
N PHE A 177 -0.84 -0.69 -15.16
CA PHE A 177 -0.16 -1.36 -14.04
C PHE A 177 -1.13 -2.08 -13.09
N SER A 178 -2.40 -2.23 -13.47
CA SER A 178 -3.46 -2.86 -12.66
C SER A 178 -3.72 -2.18 -11.30
N ILE A 179 -3.35 -0.89 -11.15
CA ILE A 179 -3.54 -0.16 -9.87
C ILE A 179 -5.03 0.02 -9.54
N ASN A 180 -5.90 -0.02 -10.55
CA ASN A 180 -7.35 0.16 -10.42
C ASN A 180 -8.13 -1.16 -10.33
N GLU A 181 -7.46 -2.30 -10.35
CA GLU A 181 -8.11 -3.60 -10.25
C GLU A 181 -8.33 -3.99 -8.78
N PRO A 182 -9.44 -4.66 -8.47
CA PRO A 182 -9.66 -5.20 -7.13
C PRO A 182 -8.64 -6.31 -6.82
N LEU A 183 -8.25 -6.39 -5.56
CA LEU A 183 -7.39 -7.44 -5.03
C LEU A 183 -8.19 -8.75 -4.84
#